data_c60aadd1a441b07b9f00c6b7a9731e90
#
_entry.id   c60aadd1a441b07b9f00c6b7a9731e90
#
_cell.length_a   1.000
_cell.length_b   1.000
_cell.length_c   1.000
_cell.angle_alpha   90.00
_cell.angle_beta   90.00
_cell.angle_gamma   90.00
#
_symmetry.space_group_name_H-M   'P 1'
#
loop_
_entity.id
_entity.type
_entity.pdbx_description
1 polymer ?
#
loop_
_entity_poly.entity_id
_entity_poly.type
_entity_poly.pdbx_seq_one_letter_code
_entity_poly.pdbx_strand_id
1 'polypeptide(L)'
;KPTLGEKFIVFGMGLIGLLTVQLLNASGCEVLAVDFNTERLKLAESFGSKTVNLSAGADPVSAALGWTSEKGVDAVIITASAKSDKIMHQAAEACRKRGRIILVGVVDLNLRRSDFYEKELTFQVSCSYGPGRYDDKYEQAGRDYPFGFVRWTEQRNFQAVLAITASG
;
A
#
# COMPACT_ATOMS: atom_id res chain seq x y z
N LYS A 1 -8.37 3.97 3.46
CA LYS A 1 -7.89 4.07 4.84
C LYS A 1 -7.74 2.67 5.39
N PRO A 2 -6.65 2.34 6.11
CA PRO A 2 -6.52 1.09 6.83
C PRO A 2 -7.48 1.07 8.03
N THR A 3 -7.95 -0.11 8.40
CA THR A 3 -8.71 -0.34 9.62
C THR A 3 -8.04 -1.42 10.45
N LEU A 4 -8.24 -1.38 11.76
CA LEU A 4 -7.63 -2.31 12.72
C LEU A 4 -7.87 -3.77 12.32
N GLY A 5 -6.80 -4.56 12.29
CA GLY A 5 -6.84 -5.99 11.99
C GLY A 5 -6.88 -6.35 10.50
N GLU A 6 -6.89 -5.37 9.58
CA GLU A 6 -6.79 -5.67 8.16
C GLU A 6 -5.41 -6.25 7.79
N LYS A 7 -5.40 -7.10 6.78
CA LYS A 7 -4.20 -7.72 6.21
C LYS A 7 -3.85 -7.08 4.88
N PHE A 8 -2.61 -6.63 4.78
CA PHE A 8 -2.09 -5.93 3.61
C PHE A 8 -0.94 -6.68 2.96
N ILE A 9 -0.87 -6.61 1.62
CA ILE A 9 0.39 -6.84 0.90
C ILE A 9 0.97 -5.48 0.53
N VAL A 10 2.29 -5.34 0.68
CA VAL A 10 3.04 -4.19 0.16
C VAL A 10 4.09 -4.72 -0.82
N PHE A 11 3.94 -4.39 -2.10
CA PHE A 11 4.92 -4.70 -3.14
C PHE A 11 5.95 -3.59 -3.26
N GLY A 12 7.23 -3.95 -3.09
CA GLY A 12 8.38 -3.05 -3.18
C GLY A 12 8.79 -2.48 -1.83
N MET A 13 9.97 -2.88 -1.33
CA MET A 13 10.54 -2.46 -0.06
C MET A 13 11.61 -1.38 -0.25
N GLY A 14 11.35 -0.40 -1.14
CA GLY A 14 12.09 0.85 -1.18
C GLY A 14 11.72 1.75 0.01
N LEU A 15 12.18 2.99 0.02
CA LEU A 15 11.89 3.95 1.08
C LEU A 15 10.39 4.06 1.37
N ILE A 16 9.57 4.25 0.33
CA ILE A 16 8.11 4.41 0.47
C ILE A 16 7.48 3.11 1.00
N GLY A 17 7.91 1.94 0.52
CA GLY A 17 7.39 0.66 0.99
C GLY A 17 7.69 0.41 2.46
N LEU A 18 8.91 0.64 2.90
CA LEU A 18 9.30 0.48 4.31
C LEU A 18 8.58 1.46 5.24
N LEU A 19 8.35 2.70 4.82
CA LEU A 19 7.53 3.65 5.57
C LEU A 19 6.05 3.21 5.61
N THR A 20 5.53 2.69 4.49
CA THR A 20 4.15 2.16 4.42
C THR A 20 3.95 0.99 5.38
N VAL A 21 4.93 0.08 5.47
CA VAL A 21 4.91 -1.05 6.42
C VAL A 21 4.77 -0.53 7.86
N GLN A 22 5.61 0.42 8.26
CA GLN A 22 5.57 0.98 9.61
C GLN A 22 4.24 1.67 9.92
N LEU A 23 3.72 2.48 8.99
CA LEU A 23 2.44 3.16 9.14
C LEU A 23 1.26 2.18 9.26
N LEU A 24 1.27 1.08 8.51
CA LEU A 24 0.25 0.04 8.59
C LEU A 24 0.32 -0.70 9.93
N ASN A 25 1.51 -1.08 10.37
CA ASN A 25 1.70 -1.73 11.67
C ASN A 25 1.27 -0.80 12.82
N ALA A 26 1.63 0.48 12.78
CA ALA A 26 1.18 1.49 13.75
C ALA A 26 -0.34 1.69 13.73
N SER A 27 -1.01 1.39 12.61
CA SER A 27 -2.48 1.43 12.48
C SER A 27 -3.15 0.11 12.91
N GLY A 28 -2.39 -0.85 13.43
CA GLY A 28 -2.90 -2.15 13.88
C GLY A 28 -3.26 -3.11 12.76
N CYS A 29 -2.67 -2.93 11.57
CA CYS A 29 -2.78 -3.87 10.45
C CYS A 29 -1.65 -4.89 10.48
N GLU A 30 -1.85 -6.02 9.82
CA GLU A 30 -0.79 -6.99 9.55
C GLU A 30 -0.27 -6.82 8.11
N VAL A 31 1.04 -6.97 7.90
CA VAL A 31 1.66 -6.73 6.59
C VAL A 31 2.46 -7.92 6.09
N LEU A 32 2.27 -8.25 4.81
CA LEU A 32 3.10 -9.14 4.02
C LEU A 32 3.92 -8.28 3.04
N ALA A 33 5.20 -8.11 3.33
CA ALA A 33 6.13 -7.33 2.52
C ALA A 33 6.72 -8.19 1.39
N VAL A 34 6.70 -7.70 0.16
CA VAL A 34 7.14 -8.44 -1.03
C VAL A 34 8.23 -7.64 -1.75
N ASP A 35 9.40 -8.24 -1.95
CA ASP A 35 10.52 -7.64 -2.70
C ASP A 35 11.45 -8.72 -3.26
N PHE A 36 12.36 -8.32 -4.14
CA PHE A 36 13.47 -9.14 -4.63
C PHE A 36 14.71 -9.05 -3.71
N ASN A 37 14.85 -7.98 -2.96
CA ASN A 37 16.03 -7.66 -2.17
C ASN A 37 15.91 -8.20 -0.74
N THR A 38 16.76 -9.17 -0.41
CA THR A 38 16.77 -9.84 0.90
C THR A 38 17.04 -8.88 2.06
N GLU A 39 17.95 -7.90 1.90
CA GLU A 39 18.28 -6.97 2.98
C GLU A 39 17.13 -6.02 3.30
N ARG A 40 16.39 -5.59 2.27
CA ARG A 40 15.17 -4.78 2.47
C ARG A 40 14.07 -5.58 3.15
N LEU A 41 13.94 -6.87 2.81
CA LEU A 41 12.98 -7.75 3.46
C LEU A 41 13.34 -7.99 4.94
N LYS A 42 14.62 -8.20 5.28
CA LYS A 42 15.06 -8.27 6.69
C LYS A 42 14.72 -7.01 7.47
N LEU A 43 14.84 -5.84 6.82
CA LEU A 43 14.45 -4.57 7.45
C LEU A 43 12.93 -4.52 7.66
N ALA A 44 12.12 -4.96 6.69
CA ALA A 44 10.67 -5.05 6.86
C ALA A 44 10.27 -6.04 7.98
N GLU A 45 10.99 -7.15 8.12
CA GLU A 45 10.82 -8.09 9.24
C GLU A 45 11.11 -7.44 10.59
N SER A 46 12.16 -6.62 10.69
CA SER A 46 12.46 -5.88 11.91
C SER A 46 11.38 -4.88 12.32
N PHE A 47 10.56 -4.45 11.37
CA PHE A 47 9.35 -3.63 11.60
C PHE A 47 8.08 -4.47 11.86
N GLY A 48 8.20 -5.79 12.01
CA GLY A 48 7.11 -6.68 12.38
C GLY A 48 6.30 -7.25 11.21
N SER A 49 6.78 -7.15 9.97
CA SER A 49 6.10 -7.73 8.80
C SER A 49 6.50 -9.18 8.54
N LYS A 50 5.58 -9.93 7.94
CA LYS A 50 5.94 -11.14 7.20
C LYS A 50 6.56 -10.77 5.86
N THR A 51 7.36 -11.66 5.27
CA THR A 51 8.06 -11.35 4.01
C THR A 51 7.91 -12.43 2.95
N VAL A 52 8.00 -12.02 1.69
CA VAL A 52 8.07 -12.89 0.52
C VAL A 52 9.24 -12.44 -0.35
N ASN A 53 10.22 -13.32 -0.52
CA ASN A 53 11.38 -13.05 -1.36
C ASN A 53 11.16 -13.60 -2.77
N LEU A 54 10.94 -12.71 -3.73
CA LEU A 54 10.74 -13.06 -5.13
C LEU A 54 12.00 -13.63 -5.78
N SER A 55 13.21 -13.24 -5.31
CA SER A 55 14.48 -13.81 -5.82
C SER A 55 14.66 -15.27 -5.43
N ALA A 56 13.99 -15.73 -4.38
CA ALA A 56 13.99 -17.13 -3.97
C ALA A 56 12.92 -17.96 -4.72
N GLY A 57 12.22 -17.38 -5.68
CA GLY A 57 11.15 -18.04 -6.45
C GLY A 57 9.83 -18.16 -5.68
N ALA A 58 9.67 -17.46 -4.54
CA ALA A 58 8.42 -17.49 -3.79
C ALA A 58 7.31 -16.76 -4.55
N ASP A 59 6.10 -17.33 -4.52
CA ASP A 59 4.92 -16.73 -5.14
C ASP A 59 4.12 -15.92 -4.10
N PRO A 60 3.95 -14.60 -4.31
CA PRO A 60 3.26 -13.74 -3.36
C PRO A 60 1.77 -14.05 -3.23
N VAL A 61 1.13 -14.59 -4.29
CA VAL A 61 -0.29 -14.96 -4.25
C VAL A 61 -0.50 -16.15 -3.34
N SER A 62 0.25 -17.23 -3.55
CA SER A 62 0.20 -18.44 -2.72
C SER A 62 0.55 -18.13 -1.25
N ALA A 63 1.56 -17.27 -1.02
CA ALA A 63 1.91 -16.85 0.33
C ALA A 63 0.78 -16.07 1.02
N ALA A 64 0.12 -15.18 0.29
CA ALA A 64 -1.01 -14.40 0.80
C ALA A 64 -2.23 -15.28 1.11
N LEU A 65 -2.58 -16.19 0.21
CA LEU A 65 -3.70 -17.12 0.40
C LEU A 65 -3.45 -18.04 1.59
N GLY A 66 -2.27 -18.65 1.67
CA GLY A 66 -1.90 -19.48 2.83
C GLY A 66 -1.96 -18.70 4.15
N TRP A 67 -1.47 -17.45 4.18
CA TRP A 67 -1.52 -16.59 5.37
C TRP A 67 -2.94 -16.18 5.77
N THR A 68 -3.85 -16.08 4.82
CA THR A 68 -5.23 -15.63 5.04
C THR A 68 -6.24 -16.79 5.11
N SER A 69 -5.78 -18.04 5.15
CA SER A 69 -6.65 -19.24 5.08
C SER A 69 -7.59 -19.19 3.86
N GLU A 70 -7.01 -18.97 2.69
CA GLU A 70 -7.63 -18.87 1.37
C GLU A 70 -8.64 -17.72 1.18
N LYS A 71 -8.77 -16.83 2.15
CA LYS A 71 -9.72 -15.70 2.06
C LYS A 71 -9.21 -14.55 1.17
N GLY A 72 -7.90 -14.41 1.07
CA GLY A 72 -7.22 -13.27 0.45
C GLY A 72 -7.09 -12.06 1.39
N VAL A 73 -6.26 -11.11 0.98
CA VAL A 73 -5.96 -9.90 1.78
C VAL A 73 -6.98 -8.80 1.59
N ASP A 74 -7.12 -7.92 2.58
CA ASP A 74 -8.03 -6.77 2.54
C ASP A 74 -7.60 -5.72 1.54
N ALA A 75 -6.29 -5.51 1.41
CA ALA A 75 -5.76 -4.56 0.45
C ALA A 75 -4.33 -4.88 0.01
N VAL A 76 -3.98 -4.33 -1.14
CA VAL A 76 -2.62 -4.35 -1.70
C VAL A 76 -2.17 -2.92 -1.96
N ILE A 77 -0.95 -2.59 -1.53
CA ILE A 77 -0.30 -1.32 -1.86
C ILE A 77 0.92 -1.63 -2.72
N ILE A 78 1.00 -0.99 -3.88
CA ILE A 78 2.09 -1.18 -4.84
C ILE A 78 2.98 0.06 -4.80
N THR A 79 4.16 -0.06 -4.18
CA THR A 79 5.18 1.00 -4.13
C THR A 79 6.36 0.69 -5.05
N ALA A 80 6.32 -0.45 -5.73
CA ALA A 80 7.33 -0.88 -6.69
C ALA A 80 7.27 -0.07 -7.98
N SER A 81 8.42 -0.01 -8.68
CA SER A 81 8.51 0.45 -10.06
C SER A 81 8.95 -0.71 -10.95
N ALA A 82 8.14 -1.06 -11.94
CA ALA A 82 8.43 -2.14 -12.88
C ALA A 82 7.73 -1.90 -14.22
N LYS A 83 8.41 -2.28 -15.31
CA LYS A 83 7.82 -2.31 -16.66
C LYS A 83 7.08 -3.64 -16.86
N SER A 84 6.01 -3.88 -16.11
CA SER A 84 5.24 -5.11 -16.17
C SER A 84 3.89 -4.89 -15.46
N ASP A 85 2.85 -5.50 -15.98
CA ASP A 85 1.52 -5.60 -15.39
C ASP A 85 1.34 -6.81 -14.45
N LYS A 86 2.35 -7.69 -14.38
CA LYS A 86 2.31 -8.91 -13.55
C LYS A 86 1.94 -8.61 -12.10
N ILE A 87 2.49 -7.53 -11.54
CA ILE A 87 2.21 -7.13 -10.16
C ILE A 87 0.72 -6.79 -9.98
N MET A 88 0.09 -6.18 -10.97
CA MET A 88 -1.35 -5.85 -10.93
C MET A 88 -2.22 -7.12 -10.90
N HIS A 89 -1.88 -8.13 -11.71
CA HIS A 89 -2.57 -9.42 -11.70
C HIS A 89 -2.39 -10.13 -10.36
N GLN A 90 -1.16 -10.23 -9.86
CA GLN A 90 -0.87 -10.83 -8.56
C GLN A 90 -1.60 -10.10 -7.42
N ALA A 91 -1.68 -8.77 -7.47
CA ALA A 91 -2.43 -7.97 -6.51
C ALA A 91 -3.92 -8.31 -6.52
N ALA A 92 -4.52 -8.43 -7.72
CA ALA A 92 -5.92 -8.79 -7.85
C ALA A 92 -6.21 -10.24 -7.41
N GLU A 93 -5.33 -11.18 -7.75
CA GLU A 93 -5.43 -12.59 -7.33
C GLU A 93 -5.31 -12.74 -5.82
N ALA A 94 -4.41 -12.01 -5.18
CA ALA A 94 -4.20 -12.06 -3.74
C ALA A 94 -5.30 -11.40 -2.91
N CYS A 95 -6.05 -10.45 -3.47
CA CYS A 95 -7.14 -9.76 -2.79
C CYS A 95 -8.33 -10.69 -2.51
N ARG A 96 -8.97 -10.50 -1.36
CA ARG A 96 -10.31 -11.02 -1.11
C ARG A 96 -11.36 -10.31 -1.97
N LYS A 97 -12.59 -10.85 -1.98
CA LYS A 97 -13.74 -10.14 -2.58
C LYS A 97 -13.91 -8.77 -1.93
N ARG A 98 -14.14 -7.73 -2.76
CA ARG A 98 -14.25 -6.32 -2.35
C ARG A 98 -12.99 -5.76 -1.69
N GLY A 99 -11.83 -6.37 -2.00
CA GLY A 99 -10.52 -5.85 -1.59
C GLY A 99 -10.15 -4.57 -2.35
N ARG A 100 -9.06 -3.95 -1.93
CA ARG A 100 -8.58 -2.67 -2.47
C ARG A 100 -7.17 -2.80 -3.00
N ILE A 101 -6.90 -2.18 -4.15
CA ILE A 101 -5.55 -2.08 -4.71
C ILE A 101 -5.21 -0.60 -4.85
N ILE A 102 -4.11 -0.17 -4.23
CA ILE A 102 -3.62 1.20 -4.28
C ILE A 102 -2.27 1.21 -4.98
N LEU A 103 -2.19 1.90 -6.11
CA LEU A 103 -0.94 2.09 -6.84
C LEU A 103 -0.29 3.42 -6.44
N VAL A 104 0.87 3.33 -5.82
CA VAL A 104 1.73 4.47 -5.44
C VAL A 104 2.94 4.57 -6.35
N GLY A 105 3.51 3.42 -6.72
CA GLY A 105 4.65 3.30 -7.61
C GLY A 105 4.28 3.45 -9.09
N VAL A 106 5.15 2.96 -9.96
CA VAL A 106 4.98 3.06 -11.41
C VAL A 106 5.06 1.65 -12.01
N VAL A 107 3.92 1.12 -12.45
CA VAL A 107 3.82 -0.15 -13.15
C VAL A 107 2.94 -0.02 -14.38
N ASP A 108 3.04 -0.97 -15.31
CA ASP A 108 2.15 -1.00 -16.47
C ASP A 108 0.71 -1.32 -16.05
N LEU A 109 -0.27 -0.68 -16.70
CA LEU A 109 -1.68 -0.77 -16.36
C LEU A 109 -2.51 -1.50 -17.44
N ASN A 110 -2.03 -2.62 -17.95
CA ASN A 110 -2.83 -3.52 -18.80
C ASN A 110 -3.81 -4.30 -17.92
N LEU A 111 -4.85 -3.63 -17.45
CA LEU A 111 -5.81 -4.22 -16.53
C LEU A 111 -6.76 -5.17 -17.28
N ARG A 112 -6.90 -6.39 -16.78
CA ARG A 112 -7.90 -7.35 -17.27
C ARG A 112 -9.19 -7.19 -16.47
N ARG A 113 -10.30 -6.92 -17.15
CA ARG A 113 -11.59 -6.81 -16.49
C ARG A 113 -11.94 -8.01 -15.61
N SER A 114 -11.57 -9.23 -16.03
CA SER A 114 -11.80 -10.47 -15.29
C SER A 114 -11.20 -10.45 -13.88
N ASP A 115 -10.00 -9.90 -13.72
CA ASP A 115 -9.29 -9.88 -12.44
C ASP A 115 -10.03 -9.06 -11.38
N PHE A 116 -10.81 -8.07 -11.81
CA PHE A 116 -11.52 -7.14 -10.94
C PHE A 116 -13.00 -7.46 -10.78
N TYR A 117 -13.64 -7.96 -11.87
CA TYR A 117 -15.09 -8.09 -11.95
C TYR A 117 -15.66 -9.10 -10.95
N GLU A 118 -15.10 -10.30 -10.88
CA GLU A 118 -15.63 -11.37 -10.02
C GLU A 118 -15.48 -11.08 -8.53
N LYS A 119 -14.40 -10.35 -8.18
CA LYS A 119 -14.09 -9.97 -6.80
C LYS A 119 -14.61 -8.58 -6.44
N GLU A 120 -15.20 -7.83 -7.37
CA GLU A 120 -15.69 -6.44 -7.14
C GLU A 120 -14.57 -5.57 -6.53
N LEU A 121 -13.33 -5.64 -7.07
CA LEU A 121 -12.18 -4.94 -6.52
C LEU A 121 -12.26 -3.43 -6.75
N THR A 122 -11.79 -2.68 -5.76
CA THR A 122 -11.54 -1.25 -5.91
C THR A 122 -10.07 -1.03 -6.28
N PHE A 123 -9.84 -0.27 -7.36
CA PHE A 123 -8.50 0.16 -7.77
C PHE A 123 -8.40 1.68 -7.74
N GLN A 124 -7.31 2.19 -7.18
CA GLN A 124 -7.03 3.62 -7.13
C GLN A 124 -5.54 3.89 -7.34
N VAL A 125 -5.24 4.85 -8.20
CA VAL A 125 -3.90 5.45 -8.27
C VAL A 125 -3.79 6.54 -7.22
N SER A 126 -2.77 6.46 -6.39
CA SER A 126 -2.47 7.49 -5.40
C SER A 126 -1.84 8.71 -6.08
N CYS A 127 -2.30 9.89 -5.75
CA CYS A 127 -1.74 11.13 -6.26
C CYS A 127 -1.05 11.90 -5.13
N SER A 128 0.28 11.94 -5.22
CA SER A 128 1.13 12.84 -4.43
C SER A 128 0.82 12.88 -2.91
N TYR A 129 0.72 14.06 -2.31
CA TYR A 129 0.64 14.26 -0.85
C TYR A 129 -0.77 14.31 -0.29
N GLY A 130 -1.77 14.17 -1.12
CA GLY A 130 -3.18 14.26 -0.74
C GLY A 130 -3.83 15.61 -1.06
N PRO A 131 -5.06 15.85 -0.57
CA PRO A 131 -5.81 17.09 -0.82
C PRO A 131 -5.02 18.33 -0.40
N GLY A 132 -5.02 19.33 -1.27
CA GLY A 132 -4.21 20.55 -1.17
C GLY A 132 -3.13 20.60 -2.24
N ARG A 133 -2.59 19.46 -2.64
CA ARG A 133 -1.62 19.39 -3.72
C ARG A 133 -2.23 19.84 -5.05
N TYR A 134 -1.53 20.74 -5.76
CA TYR A 134 -1.97 21.39 -7.00
C TYR A 134 -3.16 22.34 -6.84
N ASP A 135 -3.48 22.78 -5.61
CA ASP A 135 -4.46 23.84 -5.34
C ASP A 135 -3.71 25.10 -4.89
N ASP A 136 -3.62 26.10 -5.77
CA ASP A 136 -2.93 27.35 -5.47
C ASP A 136 -3.51 28.11 -4.28
N LYS A 137 -4.81 27.94 -4.01
CA LYS A 137 -5.44 28.56 -2.83
C LYS A 137 -4.93 27.94 -1.55
N TYR A 138 -4.64 26.64 -1.58
CA TYR A 138 -4.06 25.94 -0.44
C TYR A 138 -2.54 26.16 -0.36
N GLU A 139 -1.79 25.85 -1.42
CA GLU A 139 -0.33 25.86 -1.41
C GLU A 139 0.26 27.29 -1.35
N GLN A 140 -0.32 28.24 -2.08
CA GLN A 140 0.22 29.61 -2.20
C GLN A 140 -0.49 30.59 -1.28
N ALA A 141 -1.82 30.50 -1.16
CA ALA A 141 -2.59 31.44 -0.38
C ALA A 141 -2.87 30.97 1.06
N GLY A 142 -2.43 29.76 1.47
CA GLY A 142 -2.56 29.23 2.82
C GLY A 142 -4.00 28.98 3.25
N ARG A 143 -4.93 28.79 2.32
CA ARG A 143 -6.34 28.51 2.62
C ARG A 143 -6.53 27.01 2.85
N ASP A 144 -6.68 26.61 4.10
CA ASP A 144 -6.93 25.23 4.46
C ASP A 144 -8.39 24.81 4.15
N TYR A 145 -8.58 23.50 3.93
CA TYR A 145 -9.91 22.90 3.80
C TYR A 145 -10.60 22.76 5.14
N PRO A 146 -11.94 22.86 5.20
CA PRO A 146 -12.68 22.63 6.43
C PRO A 146 -12.39 21.24 7.01
N PHE A 147 -11.91 21.19 8.23
CA PHE A 147 -11.44 19.95 8.89
C PHE A 147 -12.51 18.84 8.91
N GLY A 148 -13.77 19.19 9.15
CA GLY A 148 -14.86 18.22 9.20
C GLY A 148 -15.15 17.50 7.88
N PHE A 149 -14.75 18.11 6.75
CA PHE A 149 -14.97 17.54 5.41
C PHE A 149 -13.70 16.94 4.80
N VAL A 150 -12.53 17.50 5.09
CA VAL A 150 -11.23 17.04 4.60
C VAL A 150 -10.28 16.82 5.75
N ARG A 151 -10.34 15.65 6.38
CA ARG A 151 -9.51 15.32 7.55
C ARG A 151 -8.01 15.29 7.23
N TRP A 152 -7.65 14.72 6.09
CA TRP A 152 -6.27 14.48 5.69
C TRP A 152 -5.92 15.33 4.48
N THR A 153 -5.34 16.50 4.74
CA THR A 153 -4.74 17.39 3.75
C THR A 153 -3.24 17.13 3.64
N GLU A 154 -2.59 17.67 2.64
CA GLU A 154 -1.14 17.61 2.45
C GLU A 154 -0.39 17.94 3.77
N GLN A 155 -0.65 19.09 4.37
CA GLN A 155 0.00 19.51 5.61
C GLN A 155 -0.26 18.53 6.76
N ARG A 156 -1.50 18.07 6.93
CA ARG A 156 -1.85 17.14 8.01
C ARG A 156 -1.23 15.77 7.81
N ASN A 157 -1.06 15.35 6.57
CA ASN A 157 -0.33 14.12 6.24
C ASN A 157 1.15 14.24 6.66
N PHE A 158 1.83 15.35 6.33
CA PHE A 158 3.20 15.59 6.78
C PHE A 158 3.30 15.62 8.30
N GLN A 159 2.41 16.35 8.98
CA GLN A 159 2.38 16.43 10.45
C GLN A 159 2.21 15.05 11.09
N ALA A 160 1.31 14.21 10.56
CA ALA A 160 1.07 12.87 11.09
C ALA A 160 2.29 11.96 10.95
N VAL A 161 2.95 11.96 9.78
CA VAL A 161 4.16 11.17 9.55
C VAL A 161 5.30 11.64 10.45
N LEU A 162 5.53 12.95 10.57
CA LEU A 162 6.56 13.51 11.44
C LEU A 162 6.29 13.17 12.93
N ALA A 163 5.04 13.23 13.37
CA ALA A 163 4.66 12.86 14.74
C ALA A 163 4.95 11.39 15.04
N ILE A 164 4.63 10.48 14.13
CA ILE A 164 4.93 9.05 14.29
C ILE A 164 6.45 8.82 14.30
N THR A 165 7.19 9.47 13.39
CA THR A 165 8.65 9.35 13.34
C THR A 165 9.32 9.85 14.61
N ALA A 166 8.78 10.90 15.24
CA ALA A 166 9.29 11.45 16.49
C ALA A 166 9.00 10.57 17.72
N SER A 167 8.02 9.69 17.63
CA SER A 167 7.64 8.80 18.75
C SER A 167 8.48 7.50 18.80
N GLY A 168 9.31 7.24 17.79
CA GLY A 168 10.16 6.06 17.67
C GLY A 168 9.48 4.92 16.94
#